data_6ad95f3668c7d5ca5b07f2da30577c23
#
_entry.id   6ad95f3668c7d5ca5b07f2da30577c23
#
_cell.length_a   1.000
_cell.length_b   1.000
_cell.length_c   1.000
_cell.angle_alpha   90.00
_cell.angle_beta   90.00
_cell.angle_gamma   90.00
#
_symmetry.space_group_name_H-M   'P 1'
#
loop_
_entity.id
_entity.type
_entity.pdbx_description
1 polymer ?
#
loop_
_entity_poly.entity_id
_entity_poly.type
_entity_poly.pdbx_seq_one_letter_code
_entity_poly.pdbx_strand_id
1 'polypeptide(L)'
;MSKKPTVLMILDGYGLNDKKEGNAVYLAKTPVMDKLMAEYPFVKGNASGLAVGLPDGQMGNSEVGHMNMGAGRIVYQELTRITKEIQDGDFFKNEALLAAMKNAKENNSAVHFMGLLSDGGVHSHNTHLYGLLEMAKREGVEKVYVHCFLDGRDTPPASGKEFVEALEAEMKKIGVGEIATVSGRYYAMDRDNRWDRVELAYNALTTGEGVKGTDAPAAVQASYDNDKTDEFVLPTVIEKDGQPTGVISDKDSVVFFNFRPDRAREITRAFCDDDFQGFERKARPHVTFVCFTDYDDTIQNKQVAFHKVQLHNTFGEYLAAHNMTQARIAETEKYAHVTFFFNGGVEEPNKGEDRILVKSPKVATYDLQPEMSAPQVCGKLVDAIKSDKYDVIVINFANPDMVGHTGVQEAAIKAVETVDECVGKAVEALKEVDGQMFICADHGNAEQLIDYETGAPWTAHTTNPVPFILVNADPKYTLRENGCLADIVPTLIQLMGMEQPAEMTGKSLLVEK
;
A
#
# COMPACT_ATOMS: atom_id res chain seq x y z
N MET A 1 31.36 29.33 -3.85
CA MET A 1 30.04 29.97 -3.68
C MET A 1 29.35 29.26 -2.56
N SER A 2 28.62 29.96 -1.71
CA SER A 2 27.83 29.31 -0.65
C SER A 2 26.67 28.52 -1.30
N LYS A 3 26.32 27.41 -0.69
CA LYS A 3 25.22 26.57 -1.19
C LYS A 3 23.88 27.27 -0.95
N LYS A 4 22.97 27.11 -1.93
CA LYS A 4 21.58 27.54 -1.83
C LYS A 4 20.71 26.28 -1.68
N PRO A 5 20.37 25.89 -0.45
CA PRO A 5 19.70 24.62 -0.23
C PRO A 5 18.28 24.62 -0.82
N THR A 6 17.91 23.47 -1.38
CA THR A 6 16.52 23.16 -1.73
C THR A 6 15.91 22.35 -0.60
N VAL A 7 14.86 22.85 0.03
CA VAL A 7 14.20 22.21 1.18
C VAL A 7 12.87 21.62 0.78
N LEU A 8 12.64 20.35 1.08
CA LEU A 8 11.33 19.71 1.08
C LEU A 8 10.84 19.65 2.53
N MET A 9 9.82 20.42 2.86
CA MET A 9 9.20 20.42 4.18
C MET A 9 7.85 19.72 4.14
N ILE A 10 7.72 18.67 4.92
CA ILE A 10 6.52 17.85 5.01
C ILE A 10 5.85 18.11 6.35
N LEU A 11 4.63 18.66 6.32
CA LEU A 11 3.77 18.88 7.47
C LEU A 11 2.84 17.68 7.60
N ASP A 12 3.29 16.62 8.28
CA ASP A 12 2.60 15.33 8.33
C ASP A 12 1.17 15.47 8.85
N GLY A 13 0.19 14.98 8.09
CA GLY A 13 -1.21 15.05 8.47
C GLY A 13 -1.88 16.43 8.36
N TYR A 14 -1.23 17.41 7.71
CA TYR A 14 -1.77 18.76 7.51
C TYR A 14 -2.63 18.83 6.25
N GLY A 15 -3.89 18.39 6.33
CA GLY A 15 -4.84 18.49 5.22
C GLY A 15 -5.54 19.86 5.13
N LEU A 16 -6.29 20.04 4.06
CA LEU A 16 -7.09 21.22 3.77
C LEU A 16 -8.57 20.84 3.69
N ASN A 17 -9.41 21.48 4.49
CA ASN A 17 -10.85 21.22 4.55
C ASN A 17 -11.62 22.54 4.66
N ASP A 18 -12.64 22.70 3.83
CA ASP A 18 -13.48 23.91 3.83
C ASP A 18 -14.45 23.95 5.02
N LYS A 19 -14.71 22.80 5.69
CA LYS A 19 -15.50 22.72 6.92
C LYS A 19 -14.68 23.21 8.11
N LYS A 20 -15.32 23.93 9.01
CA LYS A 20 -14.69 24.58 10.16
C LYS A 20 -14.78 23.75 11.44
N GLU A 21 -15.87 23.00 11.58
CA GLU A 21 -16.15 22.19 12.76
C GLU A 21 -15.20 21.00 12.80
N GLY A 22 -14.58 20.76 13.95
CA GLY A 22 -13.58 19.70 14.11
C GLY A 22 -12.31 19.86 13.28
N ASN A 23 -12.04 21.05 12.75
CA ASN A 23 -10.91 21.34 11.88
C ASN A 23 -9.84 22.12 12.68
N ALA A 24 -8.85 21.40 13.21
CA ALA A 24 -7.78 22.02 13.99
C ALA A 24 -6.91 22.97 13.13
N VAL A 25 -6.73 22.68 11.85
CA VAL A 25 -5.96 23.53 10.93
C VAL A 25 -6.65 24.89 10.74
N TYR A 26 -7.99 24.89 10.59
CA TYR A 26 -8.76 26.13 10.45
C TYR A 26 -8.85 26.93 11.76
N LEU A 27 -8.97 26.22 12.90
CA LEU A 27 -9.19 26.83 14.21
C LEU A 27 -7.89 27.35 14.85
N ALA A 28 -6.76 26.82 14.44
CA ALA A 28 -5.45 27.25 14.91
C ALA A 28 -5.09 28.65 14.38
N LYS A 29 -4.27 29.36 15.15
CA LYS A 29 -3.67 30.62 14.71
C LYS A 29 -2.40 30.31 13.90
N THR A 30 -2.50 30.42 12.59
CA THR A 30 -1.45 30.06 11.64
C THR A 30 -1.02 31.24 10.75
N PRO A 31 -0.56 32.37 11.36
CA PRO A 31 -0.25 33.57 10.59
C PRO A 31 0.85 33.38 9.56
N VAL A 32 1.77 32.43 9.78
CA VAL A 32 2.84 32.12 8.83
C VAL A 32 2.29 31.37 7.62
N MET A 33 1.58 30.27 7.83
CA MET A 33 0.99 29.51 6.74
C MET A 33 -0.04 30.32 5.95
N ASP A 34 -0.87 31.11 6.63
CA ASP A 34 -1.83 32.03 5.99
C ASP A 34 -1.12 33.00 5.04
N LYS A 35 -0.03 33.61 5.52
CA LYS A 35 0.79 34.51 4.71
C LYS A 35 1.46 33.80 3.54
N LEU A 36 2.02 32.60 3.76
CA LEU A 36 2.68 31.84 2.70
C LEU A 36 1.70 31.44 1.60
N MET A 37 0.50 30.98 1.94
CA MET A 37 -0.54 30.65 0.98
C MET A 37 -1.08 31.87 0.21
N ALA A 38 -1.03 33.06 0.82
CA ALA A 38 -1.49 34.29 0.18
C ALA A 38 -0.43 34.94 -0.73
N GLU A 39 0.85 34.88 -0.38
CA GLU A 39 1.93 35.61 -1.05
C GLU A 39 2.75 34.77 -2.03
N TYR A 40 2.76 33.43 -1.88
CA TYR A 40 3.56 32.50 -2.70
C TYR A 40 2.69 31.63 -3.59
N PRO A 41 3.23 31.02 -4.65
CA PRO A 41 2.50 30.01 -5.42
C PRO A 41 1.98 28.90 -4.52
N PHE A 42 0.66 28.75 -4.50
CA PHE A 42 -0.06 27.77 -3.68
C PHE A 42 -1.12 27.06 -4.52
N VAL A 43 -1.18 25.74 -4.40
CA VAL A 43 -2.25 24.90 -4.97
C VAL A 43 -2.60 23.77 -4.01
N LYS A 44 -3.76 23.15 -4.21
CA LYS A 44 -4.16 21.92 -3.51
C LYS A 44 -3.57 20.70 -4.21
N GLY A 45 -2.92 19.80 -3.47
CA GLY A 45 -2.34 18.55 -3.96
C GLY A 45 -3.18 17.34 -3.57
N ASN A 46 -3.18 16.31 -4.42
CA ASN A 46 -3.84 15.03 -4.15
C ASN A 46 -2.91 14.09 -3.39
N ALA A 47 -3.38 13.58 -2.24
CA ALA A 47 -2.61 12.73 -1.34
C ALA A 47 -3.37 11.45 -0.93
N SER A 48 -4.36 11.01 -1.71
CA SER A 48 -5.20 9.86 -1.41
C SER A 48 -5.61 9.08 -2.66
N GLY A 49 -6.13 7.89 -2.49
CA GLY A 49 -6.64 7.04 -3.55
C GLY A 49 -5.64 6.78 -4.67
N LEU A 50 -6.11 6.73 -5.90
CA LEU A 50 -5.28 6.41 -7.08
C LEU A 50 -4.11 7.37 -7.29
N ALA A 51 -4.21 8.60 -6.83
CA ALA A 51 -3.14 9.60 -6.93
C ALA A 51 -1.88 9.25 -6.12
N VAL A 52 -1.97 8.29 -5.21
CA VAL A 52 -0.86 7.77 -4.41
C VAL A 52 -0.73 6.24 -4.51
N GLY A 53 -1.40 5.61 -5.47
CA GLY A 53 -1.30 4.17 -5.72
C GLY A 53 -2.14 3.29 -4.78
N LEU A 54 -3.12 3.87 -4.10
CA LEU A 54 -4.12 3.19 -3.27
C LEU A 54 -5.44 3.01 -4.05
N PRO A 55 -6.34 2.12 -3.60
CA PRO A 55 -7.70 2.04 -4.15
C PRO A 55 -8.40 3.40 -4.14
N ASP A 56 -9.31 3.60 -5.09
CA ASP A 56 -10.09 4.84 -5.17
C ASP A 56 -10.86 5.10 -3.86
N GLY A 57 -10.85 6.35 -3.40
CA GLY A 57 -11.48 6.75 -2.15
C GLY A 57 -10.76 6.33 -0.86
N GLN A 58 -9.65 5.60 -0.93
CA GLN A 58 -8.88 5.25 0.25
C GLN A 58 -8.00 6.43 0.71
N MET A 59 -8.03 6.74 2.00
CA MET A 59 -7.18 7.76 2.61
C MET A 59 -5.70 7.41 2.47
N GLY A 60 -4.86 8.42 2.24
CA GLY A 60 -3.40 8.28 2.24
C GLY A 60 -2.84 7.95 3.62
N ASN A 61 -1.55 7.66 3.67
CA ASN A 61 -0.80 7.46 4.89
C ASN A 61 0.67 7.87 4.69
N SER A 62 1.41 8.03 5.79
CA SER A 62 2.77 8.54 5.74
C SER A 62 3.73 7.63 4.96
N GLU A 63 3.59 6.30 5.06
CA GLU A 63 4.44 5.35 4.34
C GLU A 63 4.30 5.51 2.83
N VAL A 64 3.06 5.47 2.35
CA VAL A 64 2.74 5.63 0.93
C VAL A 64 3.08 7.04 0.43
N GLY A 65 2.76 8.08 1.20
CA GLY A 65 3.03 9.46 0.83
C GLY A 65 4.52 9.73 0.64
N HIS A 66 5.35 9.36 1.62
CA HIS A 66 6.80 9.55 1.54
C HIS A 66 7.44 8.70 0.43
N MET A 67 6.95 7.48 0.22
CA MET A 67 7.44 6.62 -0.87
C MET A 67 7.15 7.22 -2.24
N ASN A 68 5.94 7.73 -2.49
CA ASN A 68 5.59 8.38 -3.74
C ASN A 68 6.43 9.64 -3.99
N MET A 69 6.63 10.47 -2.97
CA MET A 69 7.50 11.65 -3.07
C MET A 69 8.93 11.25 -3.42
N GLY A 70 9.53 10.36 -2.64
CA GLY A 70 10.93 9.96 -2.82
C GLY A 70 11.19 9.22 -4.13
N ALA A 71 10.22 8.48 -4.64
CA ALA A 71 10.31 7.78 -5.91
C ALA A 71 10.03 8.69 -7.13
N GLY A 72 9.42 9.87 -6.93
CA GLY A 72 9.02 10.77 -8.03
C GLY A 72 8.03 10.12 -9.01
N ARG A 73 7.26 9.14 -8.55
CA ARG A 73 6.28 8.38 -9.33
C ARG A 73 5.20 7.81 -8.42
N ILE A 74 4.03 7.50 -8.98
CA ILE A 74 3.00 6.77 -8.25
C ILE A 74 3.48 5.33 -8.03
N VAL A 75 3.63 4.94 -6.76
CA VAL A 75 3.99 3.58 -6.36
C VAL A 75 2.71 2.85 -5.97
N TYR A 76 2.22 2.03 -6.88
CA TYR A 76 0.98 1.28 -6.66
C TYR A 76 1.18 0.18 -5.62
N GLN A 77 0.27 0.12 -4.64
CA GLN A 77 0.16 -1.03 -3.74
C GLN A 77 -0.32 -2.25 -4.54
N GLU A 78 0.01 -3.47 -4.08
CA GLU A 78 -0.24 -4.71 -4.83
C GLU A 78 -1.69 -4.84 -5.30
N LEU A 79 -2.66 -4.56 -4.42
CA LEU A 79 -4.08 -4.57 -4.77
C LEU A 79 -4.38 -3.66 -5.98
N THR A 80 -3.93 -2.41 -5.90
CA THR A 80 -4.22 -1.40 -6.93
C THR A 80 -3.44 -1.69 -8.21
N ARG A 81 -2.18 -2.15 -8.08
CA ARG A 81 -1.33 -2.54 -9.21
C ARG A 81 -1.98 -3.63 -10.05
N ILE A 82 -2.35 -4.74 -9.42
CA ILE A 82 -2.94 -5.89 -10.12
C ILE A 82 -4.30 -5.52 -10.70
N THR A 83 -5.13 -4.78 -9.95
CA THR A 83 -6.42 -4.27 -10.45
C THR A 83 -6.22 -3.40 -11.69
N LYS A 84 -5.24 -2.50 -11.67
CA LYS A 84 -4.91 -1.65 -12.82
C LYS A 84 -4.42 -2.46 -14.02
N GLU A 85 -3.55 -3.46 -13.82
CA GLU A 85 -3.09 -4.33 -14.89
C GLU A 85 -4.24 -5.10 -15.56
N ILE A 86 -5.27 -5.51 -14.80
CA ILE A 86 -6.49 -6.11 -15.36
C ILE A 86 -7.24 -5.09 -16.22
N GLN A 87 -7.42 -3.87 -15.73
CA GLN A 87 -8.14 -2.81 -16.44
C GLN A 87 -7.42 -2.37 -17.73
N ASP A 88 -6.10 -2.25 -17.68
CA ASP A 88 -5.27 -1.85 -18.83
C ASP A 88 -5.03 -3.00 -19.81
N GLY A 89 -5.31 -4.24 -19.40
CA GLY A 89 -5.14 -5.45 -20.23
C GLY A 89 -3.75 -6.08 -20.15
N ASP A 90 -2.82 -5.53 -19.40
CA ASP A 90 -1.46 -6.08 -19.25
C ASP A 90 -1.44 -7.36 -18.41
N PHE A 91 -2.37 -7.52 -17.48
CA PHE A 91 -2.61 -8.76 -16.76
C PHE A 91 -2.70 -9.98 -17.70
N PHE A 92 -3.38 -9.84 -18.83
CA PHE A 92 -3.59 -10.91 -19.82
C PHE A 92 -2.35 -11.22 -20.67
N LYS A 93 -1.26 -10.50 -20.46
CA LYS A 93 0.05 -10.73 -21.08
C LYS A 93 1.07 -11.29 -20.09
N ASN A 94 0.69 -11.50 -18.82
CA ASN A 94 1.59 -11.97 -17.78
C ASN A 94 2.14 -13.35 -18.12
N GLU A 95 3.47 -13.45 -18.25
CA GLU A 95 4.16 -14.64 -18.74
C GLU A 95 3.94 -15.89 -17.84
N ALA A 96 3.98 -15.73 -16.51
CA ALA A 96 3.79 -16.83 -15.58
C ALA A 96 2.35 -17.37 -15.60
N LEU A 97 1.36 -16.46 -15.68
CA LEU A 97 -0.04 -16.85 -15.78
C LEU A 97 -0.33 -17.53 -17.13
N LEU A 98 0.20 -17.00 -18.22
CA LEU A 98 0.09 -17.61 -19.54
C LEU A 98 0.77 -18.98 -19.60
N ALA A 99 1.91 -19.15 -18.93
CA ALA A 99 2.61 -20.45 -18.84
C ALA A 99 1.73 -21.50 -18.13
N ALA A 100 1.01 -21.12 -17.06
CA ALA A 100 0.08 -22.01 -16.38
C ALA A 100 -1.08 -22.45 -17.29
N MET A 101 -1.68 -21.52 -18.06
CA MET A 101 -2.73 -21.84 -19.01
C MET A 101 -2.22 -22.77 -20.13
N LYS A 102 -1.05 -22.46 -20.67
CA LYS A 102 -0.41 -23.25 -21.72
C LYS A 102 -0.10 -24.67 -21.25
N ASN A 103 0.47 -24.82 -20.03
CA ASN A 103 0.77 -26.12 -19.45
C ASN A 103 -0.48 -27.01 -19.38
N ALA A 104 -1.59 -26.47 -18.88
CA ALA A 104 -2.86 -27.21 -18.78
C ALA A 104 -3.36 -27.68 -20.16
N LYS A 105 -3.30 -26.84 -21.17
CA LYS A 105 -3.71 -27.17 -22.55
C LYS A 105 -2.84 -28.25 -23.15
N GLU A 106 -1.51 -28.11 -23.07
CA GLU A 106 -0.55 -29.06 -23.64
C GLU A 106 -0.63 -30.45 -23.00
N ASN A 107 -0.96 -30.52 -21.71
CA ASN A 107 -1.11 -31.78 -20.99
C ASN A 107 -2.56 -32.30 -20.94
N ASN A 108 -3.53 -31.57 -21.51
CA ASN A 108 -4.97 -31.84 -21.36
C ASN A 108 -5.37 -31.99 -19.87
N SER A 109 -4.73 -31.22 -19.01
CA SER A 109 -4.90 -31.17 -17.56
C SER A 109 -5.74 -29.98 -17.13
N ALA A 110 -5.83 -29.69 -15.84
CA ALA A 110 -6.65 -28.63 -15.30
C ALA A 110 -5.83 -27.40 -14.87
N VAL A 111 -6.50 -26.25 -14.80
CA VAL A 111 -6.02 -25.09 -14.05
C VAL A 111 -6.86 -24.95 -12.78
N HIS A 112 -6.18 -24.81 -11.66
CA HIS A 112 -6.78 -24.60 -10.35
C HIS A 112 -6.46 -23.20 -9.84
N PHE A 113 -7.46 -22.42 -9.51
CA PHE A 113 -7.32 -21.14 -8.83
C PHE A 113 -7.63 -21.32 -7.36
N MET A 114 -6.73 -20.94 -6.47
CA MET A 114 -6.96 -20.98 -5.04
C MET A 114 -6.61 -19.65 -4.38
N GLY A 115 -7.34 -19.29 -3.33
CA GLY A 115 -7.10 -18.07 -2.58
C GLY A 115 -8.30 -17.57 -1.80
N LEU A 116 -8.10 -16.48 -1.08
CA LEU A 116 -9.14 -15.88 -0.24
C LEU A 116 -10.20 -15.19 -1.11
N LEU A 117 -11.43 -15.67 -1.02
CA LEU A 117 -12.57 -15.17 -1.78
C LEU A 117 -13.32 -14.10 -0.99
N SER A 118 -12.92 -12.86 -1.13
CA SER A 118 -13.61 -11.69 -0.58
C SER A 118 -13.22 -10.42 -1.33
N ASP A 119 -13.85 -9.31 -1.00
CA ASP A 119 -13.53 -7.96 -1.43
C ASP A 119 -12.77 -7.15 -0.37
N GLY A 120 -12.34 -7.79 0.72
CA GLY A 120 -11.66 -7.15 1.84
C GLY A 120 -10.32 -6.49 1.46
N GLY A 121 -9.67 -6.94 0.39
CA GLY A 121 -8.50 -6.28 -0.20
C GLY A 121 -7.23 -6.34 0.65
N VAL A 122 -7.17 -7.16 1.70
CA VAL A 122 -6.00 -7.29 2.59
C VAL A 122 -5.04 -8.37 2.09
N HIS A 123 -5.54 -9.53 1.69
CA HIS A 123 -4.75 -10.68 1.21
C HIS A 123 -4.94 -10.95 -0.27
N SER A 124 -6.11 -10.64 -0.78
CA SER A 124 -6.59 -10.92 -2.13
C SER A 124 -7.74 -9.98 -2.48
N HIS A 125 -8.22 -10.08 -3.70
CA HIS A 125 -9.47 -9.44 -4.08
C HIS A 125 -10.22 -10.33 -5.09
N ASN A 126 -11.54 -10.49 -4.94
CA ASN A 126 -12.36 -11.35 -5.80
C ASN A 126 -12.27 -10.95 -7.29
N THR A 127 -12.12 -9.66 -7.62
CA THR A 127 -11.95 -9.20 -9.01
C THR A 127 -10.70 -9.74 -9.68
N HIS A 128 -9.65 -10.06 -8.91
CA HIS A 128 -8.44 -10.68 -9.47
C HIS A 128 -8.69 -12.14 -9.88
N LEU A 129 -9.50 -12.87 -9.10
CA LEU A 129 -9.97 -14.19 -9.49
C LEU A 129 -10.83 -14.11 -10.77
N TYR A 130 -11.71 -13.12 -10.89
CA TYR A 130 -12.49 -12.91 -12.10
C TYR A 130 -11.61 -12.64 -13.32
N GLY A 131 -10.52 -11.87 -13.15
CA GLY A 131 -9.50 -11.69 -14.16
C GLY A 131 -8.83 -13.00 -14.60
N LEU A 132 -8.54 -13.90 -13.66
CA LEU A 132 -7.98 -15.23 -13.96
C LEU A 132 -8.97 -16.12 -14.73
N LEU A 133 -10.25 -16.11 -14.36
CA LEU A 133 -11.30 -16.82 -15.09
C LEU A 133 -11.44 -16.31 -16.53
N GLU A 134 -11.45 -15.00 -16.70
CA GLU A 134 -11.47 -14.37 -18.02
C GLU A 134 -10.21 -14.75 -18.85
N MET A 135 -9.02 -14.79 -18.23
CA MET A 135 -7.80 -15.25 -18.88
C MET A 135 -7.91 -16.71 -19.32
N ALA A 136 -8.38 -17.59 -18.44
CA ALA A 136 -8.57 -19.01 -18.77
C ALA A 136 -9.55 -19.18 -19.95
N LYS A 137 -10.62 -18.39 -20.00
CA LYS A 137 -11.57 -18.35 -21.11
C LYS A 137 -10.92 -17.90 -22.42
N ARG A 138 -10.15 -16.80 -22.38
CA ARG A 138 -9.45 -16.28 -23.56
C ARG A 138 -8.43 -17.27 -24.12
N GLU A 139 -7.73 -17.96 -23.21
CA GLU A 139 -6.74 -18.97 -23.58
C GLU A 139 -7.37 -20.32 -23.98
N GLY A 140 -8.68 -20.50 -23.84
CA GLY A 140 -9.39 -21.71 -24.21
C GLY A 140 -9.07 -22.92 -23.31
N VAL A 141 -8.86 -22.68 -22.02
CA VAL A 141 -8.71 -23.74 -21.02
C VAL A 141 -10.10 -24.27 -20.66
N GLU A 142 -10.31 -25.57 -20.81
CA GLU A 142 -11.63 -26.19 -20.60
C GLU A 142 -11.86 -26.64 -19.16
N LYS A 143 -10.81 -27.13 -18.48
CA LYS A 143 -10.89 -27.65 -17.11
C LYS A 143 -10.35 -26.59 -16.15
N VAL A 144 -11.24 -25.84 -15.54
CA VAL A 144 -10.90 -24.76 -14.60
C VAL A 144 -11.66 -24.98 -13.30
N TYR A 145 -10.92 -25.10 -12.21
CA TYR A 145 -11.48 -25.33 -10.87
C TYR A 145 -11.07 -24.21 -9.90
N VAL A 146 -11.99 -23.83 -9.02
CA VAL A 146 -11.75 -22.82 -8.01
C VAL A 146 -11.85 -23.44 -6.61
N HIS A 147 -10.84 -23.15 -5.79
CA HIS A 147 -10.75 -23.52 -4.39
C HIS A 147 -10.90 -22.25 -3.55
N CYS A 148 -12.08 -22.06 -2.98
CA CYS A 148 -12.44 -20.84 -2.25
C CYS A 148 -11.98 -20.92 -0.81
N PHE A 149 -11.11 -20.00 -0.38
CA PHE A 149 -10.84 -19.78 1.03
C PHE A 149 -11.74 -18.66 1.54
N LEU A 150 -12.46 -18.89 2.65
CA LEU A 150 -13.44 -17.95 3.17
C LEU A 150 -12.82 -17.07 4.26
N ASP A 151 -13.21 -15.81 4.29
CA ASP A 151 -12.56 -14.74 5.05
C ASP A 151 -13.08 -14.65 6.51
N GLY A 152 -14.07 -13.84 6.75
CA GLY A 152 -14.65 -13.61 8.07
C GLY A 152 -13.82 -12.81 9.06
N ARG A 153 -12.66 -12.24 8.61
CA ARG A 153 -11.80 -11.35 9.41
C ARG A 153 -11.68 -9.97 8.79
N ASP A 154 -11.41 -9.92 7.49
CA ASP A 154 -11.28 -8.68 6.72
C ASP A 154 -12.64 -8.25 6.14
N THR A 155 -13.62 -9.13 6.22
CA THR A 155 -15.04 -8.95 5.88
C THR A 155 -15.92 -9.49 7.01
N PRO A 156 -17.24 -9.18 7.03
CA PRO A 156 -18.15 -9.69 8.07
C PRO A 156 -18.10 -11.21 8.19
N PRO A 157 -18.23 -11.77 9.42
CA PRO A 157 -17.97 -13.19 9.70
C PRO A 157 -18.84 -14.21 8.95
N ALA A 158 -19.96 -13.81 8.37
CA ALA A 158 -20.89 -14.68 7.66
C ALA A 158 -21.25 -14.14 6.26
N SER A 159 -20.30 -13.47 5.60
CA SER A 159 -20.46 -12.92 4.25
C SER A 159 -19.97 -13.88 3.14
N GLY A 160 -19.25 -14.94 3.49
CA GLY A 160 -18.61 -15.84 2.53
C GLY A 160 -19.58 -16.53 1.59
N LYS A 161 -20.82 -16.85 2.03
CA LYS A 161 -21.85 -17.42 1.18
C LYS A 161 -22.20 -16.49 0.01
N GLU A 162 -22.34 -15.18 0.27
CA GLU A 162 -22.65 -14.19 -0.76
C GLU A 162 -21.49 -14.08 -1.78
N PHE A 163 -20.24 -14.16 -1.34
CA PHE A 163 -19.09 -14.17 -2.24
C PHE A 163 -19.04 -15.45 -3.09
N VAL A 164 -19.41 -16.61 -2.55
CA VAL A 164 -19.49 -17.87 -3.30
C VAL A 164 -20.60 -17.79 -4.35
N GLU A 165 -21.78 -17.28 -4.01
CA GLU A 165 -22.90 -17.07 -4.95
C GLU A 165 -22.51 -16.08 -6.07
N ALA A 166 -21.82 -14.99 -5.72
CA ALA A 166 -21.33 -14.01 -6.69
C ALA A 166 -20.28 -14.62 -7.64
N LEU A 167 -19.41 -15.48 -7.13
CA LEU A 167 -18.43 -16.20 -7.95
C LEU A 167 -19.11 -17.15 -8.93
N GLU A 168 -20.12 -17.91 -8.51
CA GLU A 168 -20.90 -18.79 -9.40
C GLU A 168 -21.59 -18.00 -10.52
N ALA A 169 -22.17 -16.84 -10.18
CA ALA A 169 -22.77 -15.96 -11.16
C ALA A 169 -21.74 -15.43 -12.18
N GLU A 170 -20.55 -15.04 -11.72
CA GLU A 170 -19.48 -14.54 -12.60
C GLU A 170 -18.89 -15.67 -13.47
N MET A 171 -18.67 -16.88 -12.94
CA MET A 171 -18.26 -18.05 -13.72
C MET A 171 -19.27 -18.39 -14.80
N LYS A 172 -20.57 -18.33 -14.50
CA LYS A 172 -21.63 -18.54 -15.49
C LYS A 172 -21.63 -17.48 -16.57
N LYS A 173 -21.40 -16.23 -16.24
CA LYS A 173 -21.30 -15.09 -17.17
C LYS A 173 -20.10 -15.23 -18.10
N ILE A 174 -18.92 -15.56 -17.57
CA ILE A 174 -17.67 -15.77 -18.33
C ILE A 174 -17.76 -17.06 -19.16
N GLY A 175 -18.45 -18.07 -18.64
CA GLY A 175 -18.66 -19.37 -19.28
C GLY A 175 -17.50 -20.34 -19.09
N VAL A 176 -16.82 -20.28 -17.94
CA VAL A 176 -15.75 -21.21 -17.54
C VAL A 176 -15.62 -21.24 -16.01
N GLY A 177 -15.19 -22.39 -15.48
CA GLY A 177 -14.89 -22.58 -14.07
C GLY A 177 -15.98 -23.30 -13.28
N GLU A 178 -15.56 -24.04 -12.27
CA GLU A 178 -16.40 -24.74 -11.29
C GLU A 178 -15.76 -24.67 -9.91
N ILE A 179 -16.55 -24.50 -8.85
CA ILE A 179 -16.04 -24.55 -7.47
C ILE A 179 -15.79 -26.00 -7.10
N ALA A 180 -14.56 -26.30 -6.69
CA ALA A 180 -14.14 -27.64 -6.29
C ALA A 180 -14.10 -27.82 -4.77
N THR A 181 -13.69 -26.79 -4.02
CA THR A 181 -13.65 -26.81 -2.54
C THR A 181 -14.01 -25.46 -1.95
N VAL A 182 -14.52 -25.48 -0.72
CA VAL A 182 -14.62 -24.31 0.15
C VAL A 182 -13.95 -24.62 1.49
N SER A 183 -13.19 -23.68 2.05
CA SER A 183 -12.48 -23.86 3.32
C SER A 183 -12.28 -22.54 4.01
N GLY A 184 -12.48 -22.46 5.32
CA GLY A 184 -12.15 -21.28 6.09
C GLY A 184 -10.65 -20.99 6.08
N ARG A 185 -10.29 -19.72 6.14
CA ARG A 185 -8.89 -19.26 6.19
C ARG A 185 -8.12 -19.79 7.39
N TYR A 186 -8.78 -20.17 8.45
CA TYR A 186 -8.20 -20.80 9.63
C TYR A 186 -7.41 -22.06 9.28
N TYR A 187 -7.85 -22.82 8.27
CA TYR A 187 -7.19 -24.04 7.79
C TYR A 187 -6.25 -23.76 6.63
N ALA A 188 -6.72 -23.07 5.61
CA ALA A 188 -6.00 -22.89 4.34
C ALA A 188 -4.96 -21.76 4.37
N MET A 189 -4.99 -20.87 5.36
CA MET A 189 -4.17 -19.68 5.44
C MET A 189 -3.56 -19.51 6.84
N ASP A 190 -3.08 -20.60 7.44
CA ASP A 190 -2.30 -20.54 8.67
C ASP A 190 -0.96 -19.81 8.42
N ARG A 191 -0.38 -19.24 9.47
CA ARG A 191 0.95 -18.60 9.47
C ARG A 191 1.76 -18.87 10.74
N ASP A 192 1.24 -19.76 11.60
CA ASP A 192 1.78 -20.04 12.93
C ASP A 192 2.34 -21.47 13.02
N ASN A 193 2.63 -22.11 11.85
CA ASN A 193 3.11 -23.48 11.72
C ASN A 193 2.17 -24.53 12.35
N ARG A 194 0.87 -24.26 12.31
CA ARG A 194 -0.16 -25.21 12.70
C ARG A 194 -0.45 -26.16 11.53
N TRP A 195 0.51 -27.03 11.30
CA TRP A 195 0.48 -27.98 10.18
C TRP A 195 -0.73 -28.91 10.23
N ASP A 196 -1.25 -29.20 11.43
CA ASP A 196 -2.52 -29.92 11.64
C ASP A 196 -3.72 -29.26 10.93
N ARG A 197 -3.73 -27.94 10.81
CA ARG A 197 -4.76 -27.20 10.09
C ARG A 197 -4.52 -27.21 8.58
N VAL A 198 -3.28 -26.93 8.19
CA VAL A 198 -2.88 -26.87 6.78
C VAL A 198 -3.06 -28.21 6.09
N GLU A 199 -2.77 -29.33 6.78
CA GLU A 199 -2.96 -30.69 6.26
C GLU A 199 -4.41 -30.97 5.87
N LEU A 200 -5.39 -30.52 6.66
CA LEU A 200 -6.80 -30.69 6.34
C LEU A 200 -7.20 -29.99 5.03
N ALA A 201 -6.73 -28.76 4.85
CA ALA A 201 -6.97 -28.02 3.62
C ALA A 201 -6.25 -28.66 2.44
N TYR A 202 -4.97 -29.02 2.62
CA TYR A 202 -4.15 -29.68 1.59
C TYR A 202 -4.76 -31.00 1.11
N ASN A 203 -5.24 -31.84 2.03
CA ASN A 203 -5.89 -33.11 1.69
C ASN A 203 -7.20 -32.89 0.92
N ALA A 204 -7.99 -31.89 1.28
CA ALA A 204 -9.19 -31.54 0.50
C ALA A 204 -8.85 -31.17 -0.95
N LEU A 205 -7.73 -30.45 -1.15
CA LEU A 205 -7.25 -30.00 -2.47
C LEU A 205 -6.67 -31.16 -3.31
N THR A 206 -5.96 -32.11 -2.69
CA THR A 206 -5.12 -33.08 -3.40
C THR A 206 -5.66 -34.52 -3.40
N THR A 207 -6.45 -34.90 -2.39
CA THR A 207 -7.03 -36.24 -2.28
C THR A 207 -8.56 -36.24 -2.27
N GLY A 208 -9.18 -35.08 -2.20
CA GLY A 208 -10.63 -34.97 -2.05
C GLY A 208 -11.12 -35.39 -0.66
N GLU A 209 -10.26 -35.46 0.35
CA GLU A 209 -10.64 -35.74 1.73
C GLU A 209 -11.15 -34.49 2.42
N GLY A 210 -12.30 -34.54 3.04
CA GLY A 210 -12.92 -33.42 3.75
C GLY A 210 -14.40 -33.65 3.97
N VAL A 211 -15.08 -32.63 4.47
CA VAL A 211 -16.56 -32.62 4.51
C VAL A 211 -17.07 -32.68 3.07
N LYS A 212 -18.21 -33.32 2.84
CA LYS A 212 -18.78 -33.49 1.50
C LYS A 212 -20.00 -32.57 1.31
N GLY A 213 -20.04 -31.90 0.17
CA GLY A 213 -21.15 -31.08 -0.28
C GLY A 213 -21.41 -31.27 -1.78
N THR A 214 -22.59 -31.02 -2.23
CA THR A 214 -22.95 -31.10 -3.67
C THR A 214 -23.19 -29.72 -4.29
N ASP A 215 -23.22 -28.69 -3.46
CA ASP A 215 -23.49 -27.29 -3.83
C ASP A 215 -22.68 -26.39 -2.88
N ALA A 216 -21.88 -25.48 -3.42
CA ALA A 216 -20.96 -24.69 -2.62
C ALA A 216 -21.67 -23.69 -1.68
N PRO A 217 -22.64 -22.87 -2.12
CA PRO A 217 -23.41 -22.01 -1.21
C PRO A 217 -24.14 -22.79 -0.10
N ALA A 218 -24.72 -23.94 -0.43
CA ALA A 218 -25.42 -24.79 0.55
C ALA A 218 -24.44 -25.39 1.57
N ALA A 219 -23.23 -25.76 1.16
CA ALA A 219 -22.20 -26.26 2.05
C ALA A 219 -21.74 -25.18 3.05
N VAL A 220 -21.61 -23.94 2.61
CA VAL A 220 -21.29 -22.79 3.49
C VAL A 220 -22.44 -22.55 4.48
N GLN A 221 -23.69 -22.56 4.00
CA GLN A 221 -24.87 -22.42 4.86
C GLN A 221 -24.93 -23.51 5.93
N ALA A 222 -24.69 -24.77 5.54
CA ALA A 222 -24.67 -25.89 6.49
C ALA A 222 -23.59 -25.72 7.58
N SER A 223 -22.46 -25.08 7.26
CA SER A 223 -21.45 -24.72 8.25
C SER A 223 -21.97 -23.65 9.22
N TYR A 224 -22.65 -22.62 8.72
CA TYR A 224 -23.26 -21.57 9.55
C TYR A 224 -24.33 -22.15 10.49
N ASP A 225 -25.14 -23.05 10.00
CA ASP A 225 -26.17 -23.75 10.79
C ASP A 225 -25.58 -24.60 11.94
N ASN A 226 -24.27 -24.88 11.88
CA ASN A 226 -23.47 -25.54 12.90
C ASN A 226 -22.53 -24.57 13.66
N ASP A 227 -22.87 -23.29 13.73
CA ASP A 227 -22.13 -22.23 14.43
C ASP A 227 -20.67 -22.03 13.97
N LYS A 228 -20.35 -22.44 12.72
CA LYS A 228 -19.03 -22.25 12.11
C LYS A 228 -19.14 -21.26 10.96
N THR A 229 -18.79 -20.01 11.25
CA THR A 229 -18.77 -18.93 10.27
C THR A 229 -17.54 -19.02 9.34
N ASP A 230 -17.42 -18.12 8.39
CA ASP A 230 -16.47 -18.14 7.28
C ASP A 230 -15.06 -18.62 7.65
N GLU A 231 -14.45 -17.98 8.64
CA GLU A 231 -13.08 -18.28 9.04
C GLU A 231 -12.87 -19.75 9.42
N PHE A 232 -13.90 -20.38 10.00
CA PHE A 232 -13.85 -21.71 10.60
C PHE A 232 -14.58 -22.79 9.81
N VAL A 233 -15.02 -22.50 8.59
CA VAL A 233 -15.61 -23.50 7.70
C VAL A 233 -14.59 -24.62 7.47
N LEU A 234 -14.96 -25.86 7.86
CA LEU A 234 -14.10 -27.01 7.64
C LEU A 234 -13.86 -27.23 6.14
N PRO A 235 -12.66 -27.67 5.74
CA PRO A 235 -12.38 -27.99 4.34
C PRO A 235 -13.44 -28.94 3.78
N THR A 236 -14.19 -28.44 2.80
CA THR A 236 -15.37 -29.11 2.22
C THR A 236 -15.12 -29.30 0.72
N VAL A 237 -15.26 -30.52 0.28
CA VAL A 237 -15.10 -30.95 -1.12
C VAL A 237 -16.49 -30.96 -1.78
N ILE A 238 -16.61 -30.25 -2.91
CA ILE A 238 -17.82 -30.25 -3.70
C ILE A 238 -17.79 -31.44 -4.65
N GLU A 239 -18.84 -32.26 -4.60
CA GLU A 239 -18.96 -33.51 -5.38
C GLU A 239 -20.04 -33.39 -6.45
N LYS A 240 -19.75 -33.94 -7.62
CA LYS A 240 -20.71 -34.23 -8.69
C LYS A 240 -20.78 -35.73 -8.92
N ASP A 241 -21.95 -36.26 -8.94
CA ASP A 241 -22.20 -37.71 -9.13
C ASP A 241 -21.39 -38.60 -8.18
N GLY A 242 -21.17 -38.13 -6.94
CA GLY A 242 -20.44 -38.84 -5.90
C GLY A 242 -18.92 -38.83 -6.08
N GLN A 243 -18.39 -37.98 -6.95
CA GLN A 243 -16.96 -37.77 -7.14
C GLN A 243 -16.58 -36.31 -6.91
N PRO A 244 -15.37 -36.03 -6.39
CA PRO A 244 -14.88 -34.64 -6.29
C PRO A 244 -14.92 -33.92 -7.63
N THR A 245 -15.41 -32.69 -7.65
CA THR A 245 -15.54 -31.87 -8.87
C THR A 245 -14.15 -31.61 -9.48
N GLY A 246 -13.11 -31.37 -8.66
CA GLY A 246 -11.76 -31.16 -9.14
C GLY A 246 -10.75 -31.36 -8.02
N VAL A 247 -9.86 -32.33 -8.17
CA VAL A 247 -8.69 -32.57 -7.30
C VAL A 247 -7.44 -32.16 -8.05
N ILE A 248 -6.52 -31.52 -7.37
CA ILE A 248 -5.23 -31.13 -7.95
C ILE A 248 -4.40 -32.40 -8.18
N SER A 249 -4.01 -32.66 -9.42
CA SER A 249 -3.35 -33.88 -9.89
C SER A 249 -2.04 -33.55 -10.62
N ASP A 250 -1.27 -34.58 -10.93
CA ASP A 250 -0.02 -34.41 -11.70
C ASP A 250 -0.27 -33.70 -13.03
N LYS A 251 0.65 -32.77 -13.36
CA LYS A 251 0.63 -31.93 -14.56
C LYS A 251 -0.42 -30.80 -14.57
N ASP A 252 -1.25 -30.70 -13.55
CA ASP A 252 -2.13 -29.54 -13.41
C ASP A 252 -1.34 -28.26 -13.18
N SER A 253 -1.98 -27.14 -13.42
CA SER A 253 -1.48 -25.82 -13.04
C SER A 253 -2.26 -25.29 -11.84
N VAL A 254 -1.57 -24.69 -10.90
CA VAL A 254 -2.15 -24.05 -9.71
C VAL A 254 -1.76 -22.58 -9.70
N VAL A 255 -2.71 -21.68 -9.57
CA VAL A 255 -2.47 -20.25 -9.38
C VAL A 255 -3.05 -19.85 -8.03
N PHE A 256 -2.20 -19.41 -7.12
CA PHE A 256 -2.59 -18.88 -5.82
C PHE A 256 -2.71 -17.36 -5.92
N PHE A 257 -3.94 -16.84 -5.90
CA PHE A 257 -4.20 -15.42 -6.21
C PHE A 257 -4.12 -14.46 -5.02
N ASN A 258 -3.64 -14.89 -3.87
CA ASN A 258 -3.30 -14.00 -2.77
C ASN A 258 -2.07 -13.17 -3.13
N PHE A 259 -2.14 -11.84 -2.94
CA PHE A 259 -0.99 -10.95 -3.16
C PHE A 259 -0.20 -10.66 -1.87
N ARG A 260 -0.78 -10.89 -0.68
CA ARG A 260 -0.08 -10.78 0.59
C ARG A 260 0.53 -12.13 0.99
N PRO A 261 1.87 -12.17 1.26
CA PRO A 261 2.60 -13.42 1.36
C PRO A 261 2.44 -14.16 2.69
N ASP A 262 2.24 -13.46 3.82
CA ASP A 262 2.41 -14.02 5.18
C ASP A 262 1.57 -15.28 5.46
N ARG A 263 0.35 -15.35 4.94
CA ARG A 263 -0.57 -16.50 5.09
C ARG A 263 -0.64 -17.40 3.85
N ALA A 264 0.18 -17.15 2.85
CA ALA A 264 0.25 -17.99 1.65
C ALA A 264 1.41 -18.97 1.68
N ARG A 265 2.43 -18.73 2.51
CA ARG A 265 3.69 -19.48 2.53
C ARG A 265 3.50 -20.95 2.86
N GLU A 266 2.76 -21.28 3.91
CA GLU A 266 2.70 -22.64 4.45
C GLU A 266 2.09 -23.64 3.48
N ILE A 267 0.91 -23.36 2.94
CA ILE A 267 0.28 -24.26 1.97
C ILE A 267 1.06 -24.31 0.65
N THR A 268 1.70 -23.20 0.24
CA THR A 268 2.60 -23.17 -0.92
C THR A 268 3.80 -24.10 -0.72
N ARG A 269 4.42 -24.10 0.47
CA ARG A 269 5.49 -25.04 0.79
C ARG A 269 5.03 -26.49 0.73
N ALA A 270 3.80 -26.77 1.19
CA ALA A 270 3.25 -28.11 1.11
C ALA A 270 3.13 -28.63 -0.34
N PHE A 271 2.89 -27.75 -1.31
CA PHE A 271 2.91 -28.11 -2.74
C PHE A 271 4.31 -28.14 -3.34
N CYS A 272 5.14 -27.15 -3.02
CA CYS A 272 6.33 -26.83 -3.80
C CYS A 272 7.63 -27.39 -3.24
N ASP A 273 7.80 -27.47 -1.92
CA ASP A 273 9.07 -27.89 -1.34
C ASP A 273 9.28 -29.41 -1.47
N ASP A 274 10.45 -29.80 -1.97
CA ASP A 274 10.83 -31.21 -2.12
C ASP A 274 11.02 -31.89 -0.77
N ASP A 275 11.61 -31.19 0.19
CA ASP A 275 11.96 -31.63 1.53
C ASP A 275 10.98 -31.15 2.62
N PHE A 276 9.72 -30.96 2.25
CA PHE A 276 8.67 -30.51 3.16
C PHE A 276 8.52 -31.40 4.39
N GLN A 277 8.51 -30.80 5.58
CA GLN A 277 8.49 -31.50 6.87
C GLN A 277 7.26 -31.21 7.73
N GLY A 278 6.28 -30.43 7.24
CA GLY A 278 5.14 -30.00 8.05
C GLY A 278 4.18 -31.13 8.43
N PHE A 279 3.90 -32.02 7.49
CA PHE A 279 3.08 -33.24 7.66
C PHE A 279 3.42 -34.27 6.58
N GLU A 280 2.99 -35.52 6.76
CA GLU A 280 3.13 -36.55 5.74
C GLU A 280 2.09 -36.37 4.63
N ARG A 281 2.54 -36.01 3.42
CA ARG A 281 1.66 -35.79 2.27
C ARG A 281 1.11 -37.12 1.74
N LYS A 282 -0.20 -37.33 1.80
CA LYS A 282 -0.88 -38.50 1.20
C LYS A 282 -0.78 -38.52 -0.31
N ALA A 283 -0.77 -37.36 -0.93
CA ALA A 283 -0.50 -37.16 -2.35
C ALA A 283 0.42 -35.93 -2.51
N ARG A 284 1.33 -36.02 -3.47
CA ARG A 284 2.18 -34.89 -3.87
C ARG A 284 2.09 -34.74 -5.39
N PRO A 285 1.10 -33.98 -5.88
CA PRO A 285 1.00 -33.75 -7.31
C PRO A 285 2.14 -32.84 -7.80
N HIS A 286 2.76 -33.23 -8.91
CA HIS A 286 3.74 -32.41 -9.60
C HIS A 286 3.00 -31.41 -10.52
N VAL A 287 2.89 -30.17 -10.07
CA VAL A 287 2.13 -29.11 -10.71
C VAL A 287 3.00 -27.95 -11.19
N THR A 288 2.51 -27.21 -12.16
CA THR A 288 3.03 -25.86 -12.43
C THR A 288 2.38 -24.90 -11.44
N PHE A 289 3.15 -24.47 -10.42
CA PHE A 289 2.65 -23.62 -9.34
C PHE A 289 3.03 -22.17 -9.56
N VAL A 290 2.04 -21.28 -9.58
CA VAL A 290 2.21 -19.83 -9.73
C VAL A 290 1.70 -19.11 -8.48
N CYS A 291 2.62 -18.43 -7.79
CA CYS A 291 2.29 -17.47 -6.73
C CYS A 291 1.95 -16.12 -7.36
N PHE A 292 0.93 -15.42 -6.85
CA PHE A 292 0.67 -14.06 -7.36
C PHE A 292 1.83 -13.13 -7.11
N THR A 293 2.43 -13.17 -5.91
CA THR A 293 3.59 -12.33 -5.56
C THR A 293 4.74 -13.17 -5.01
N ASP A 294 5.86 -12.55 -4.71
CA ASP A 294 7.01 -13.18 -4.07
C ASP A 294 6.66 -13.54 -2.62
N TYR A 295 6.20 -14.79 -2.39
CA TYR A 295 5.82 -15.23 -1.05
C TYR A 295 7.02 -15.48 -0.14
N ASP A 296 8.05 -16.14 -0.66
CA ASP A 296 9.29 -16.42 0.04
C ASP A 296 10.32 -16.95 -0.98
N ASP A 297 11.51 -16.38 -0.99
CA ASP A 297 12.58 -16.74 -1.95
C ASP A 297 13.10 -18.16 -1.74
N THR A 298 12.93 -18.70 -0.55
CA THR A 298 13.38 -20.06 -0.21
C THR A 298 12.42 -21.18 -0.67
N ILE A 299 11.20 -20.86 -1.08
CA ILE A 299 10.25 -21.84 -1.62
C ILE A 299 10.73 -22.27 -3.01
N GLN A 300 10.84 -23.58 -3.21
CA GLN A 300 11.27 -24.21 -4.45
C GLN A 300 10.10 -24.35 -5.46
N ASN A 301 10.41 -24.77 -6.68
CA ASN A 301 9.41 -25.24 -7.67
C ASN A 301 8.19 -24.31 -7.88
N LYS A 302 8.37 -23.00 -7.78
CA LYS A 302 7.33 -22.01 -8.02
C LYS A 302 7.69 -21.04 -9.14
N GLN A 303 6.66 -20.45 -9.73
CA GLN A 303 6.75 -19.25 -10.55
C GLN A 303 6.06 -18.10 -9.81
N VAL A 304 6.34 -16.86 -10.20
CA VAL A 304 5.75 -15.65 -9.62
C VAL A 304 5.16 -14.80 -10.73
N ALA A 305 3.90 -14.40 -10.57
CA ALA A 305 3.21 -13.58 -11.56
C ALA A 305 3.60 -12.09 -11.44
N PHE A 306 3.62 -11.57 -10.24
CA PHE A 306 3.87 -10.14 -9.96
C PHE A 306 5.04 -9.99 -8.99
N HIS A 307 6.24 -9.88 -9.52
CA HIS A 307 7.42 -9.63 -8.72
C HIS A 307 7.35 -8.28 -8.01
N LYS A 308 7.97 -8.21 -6.83
CA LYS A 308 8.12 -6.96 -6.09
C LYS A 308 8.83 -5.94 -6.97
N VAL A 309 8.21 -4.78 -7.16
CA VAL A 309 8.82 -3.68 -7.90
C VAL A 309 9.94 -3.08 -7.07
N GLN A 310 11.18 -3.21 -7.56
CA GLN A 310 12.30 -2.48 -7.00
C GLN A 310 12.30 -1.05 -7.53
N LEU A 311 12.34 -0.10 -6.62
CA LEU A 311 12.41 1.32 -6.99
C LEU A 311 13.87 1.70 -7.23
N HIS A 312 14.18 2.15 -8.43
CA HIS A 312 15.49 2.66 -8.81
C HIS A 312 15.40 4.15 -9.15
N ASN A 313 16.51 4.84 -9.04
CA ASN A 313 16.58 6.28 -9.24
C ASN A 313 15.58 7.03 -8.34
N THR A 314 15.47 6.61 -7.06
CA THR A 314 14.82 7.43 -6.06
C THR A 314 15.57 8.75 -5.87
N PHE A 315 14.93 9.75 -5.29
CA PHE A 315 15.57 11.07 -5.14
C PHE A 315 16.91 11.01 -4.40
N GLY A 316 17.00 10.18 -3.34
CA GLY A 316 18.24 9.97 -2.61
C GLY A 316 19.37 9.38 -3.47
N GLU A 317 19.05 8.35 -4.26
CA GLU A 317 20.00 7.73 -5.21
C GLU A 317 20.41 8.72 -6.30
N TYR A 318 19.45 9.47 -6.84
CA TYR A 318 19.70 10.46 -7.89
C TYR A 318 20.65 11.57 -7.40
N LEU A 319 20.43 12.11 -6.20
CA LEU A 319 21.33 13.08 -5.60
C LEU A 319 22.73 12.52 -5.37
N ALA A 320 22.82 11.27 -4.88
CA ALA A 320 24.09 10.58 -4.65
C ALA A 320 24.88 10.37 -5.95
N ALA A 321 24.20 10.00 -7.04
CA ALA A 321 24.80 9.83 -8.36
C ALA A 321 25.37 11.15 -8.92
N HIS A 322 24.80 12.29 -8.52
CA HIS A 322 25.28 13.64 -8.88
C HIS A 322 26.26 14.22 -7.85
N ASN A 323 26.75 13.42 -6.88
CA ASN A 323 27.64 13.84 -5.79
C ASN A 323 27.10 15.02 -4.96
N MET A 324 25.78 15.12 -4.82
CA MET A 324 25.12 16.12 -4.00
C MET A 324 24.98 15.62 -2.55
N THR A 325 24.96 16.55 -1.62
CA THR A 325 24.80 16.29 -0.19
C THR A 325 23.36 16.52 0.24
N GLN A 326 22.85 15.65 1.09
CA GLN A 326 21.47 15.71 1.54
C GLN A 326 21.32 15.45 3.03
N ALA A 327 20.33 16.07 3.68
CA ALA A 327 19.95 15.81 5.05
C ALA A 327 18.52 15.28 5.14
N ARG A 328 18.29 14.33 6.06
CA ARG A 328 16.98 13.80 6.44
C ARG A 328 16.75 14.11 7.90
N ILE A 329 15.70 14.88 8.20
CA ILE A 329 15.45 15.42 9.55
C ILE A 329 14.04 15.06 9.99
N ALA A 330 13.90 14.36 11.11
CA ALA A 330 12.60 14.08 11.72
C ALA A 330 12.77 13.70 13.19
N GLU A 331 11.69 13.73 13.94
CA GLU A 331 11.63 13.06 15.24
C GLU A 331 11.28 11.57 15.08
N THR A 332 11.44 10.78 16.16
CA THR A 332 11.37 9.30 16.15
C THR A 332 10.18 8.76 15.39
N GLU A 333 8.98 9.32 15.58
CA GLU A 333 7.73 8.83 14.97
C GLU A 333 7.73 8.89 13.43
N LYS A 334 8.47 9.82 12.86
CA LYS A 334 8.52 10.05 11.41
C LYS A 334 9.91 9.86 10.80
N TYR A 335 10.86 9.34 11.58
CA TYR A 335 12.22 9.11 11.10
C TYR A 335 12.28 8.09 9.94
N ALA A 336 11.60 6.96 10.08
CA ALA A 336 11.53 5.95 9.02
C ALA A 336 10.89 6.48 7.74
N HIS A 337 9.97 7.46 7.85
CA HIS A 337 9.26 8.02 6.70
C HIS A 337 10.20 8.86 5.83
N VAL A 338 11.04 9.71 6.42
CA VAL A 338 12.02 10.52 5.66
C VAL A 338 13.29 9.75 5.27
N THR A 339 13.46 8.52 5.75
CA THR A 339 14.61 7.65 5.45
C THR A 339 14.18 6.42 4.63
N PHE A 340 13.80 5.34 5.29
CA PHE A 340 13.44 4.06 4.68
C PHE A 340 12.38 4.20 3.58
N PHE A 341 11.21 4.78 3.90
CA PHE A 341 10.12 4.90 2.92
C PHE A 341 10.44 5.88 1.80
N PHE A 342 11.03 7.03 2.11
CA PHE A 342 11.44 8.01 1.11
C PHE A 342 12.55 7.48 0.18
N ASN A 343 13.36 6.55 0.66
CA ASN A 343 14.38 5.85 -0.12
C ASN A 343 13.84 4.57 -0.81
N GLY A 344 12.52 4.44 -0.95
CA GLY A 344 11.91 3.33 -1.70
C GLY A 344 12.00 1.97 -1.00
N GLY A 345 12.08 1.95 0.34
CA GLY A 345 12.18 0.72 1.14
C GLY A 345 13.61 0.24 1.33
N VAL A 346 14.61 1.11 1.16
CA VAL A 346 16.02 0.82 1.39
C VAL A 346 16.49 1.47 2.70
N GLU A 347 17.00 0.66 3.64
CA GLU A 347 17.44 1.13 4.95
C GLU A 347 18.80 1.85 4.88
N GLU A 348 19.72 1.37 4.05
CA GLU A 348 21.05 1.93 3.91
C GLU A 348 21.01 3.38 3.42
N PRO A 349 21.73 4.31 4.09
CA PRO A 349 21.83 5.70 3.63
C PRO A 349 22.50 5.80 2.26
N ASN A 350 22.01 6.69 1.43
CA ASN A 350 22.66 7.01 0.17
C ASN A 350 23.99 7.73 0.41
N LYS A 351 24.91 7.66 -0.54
CA LYS A 351 26.16 8.43 -0.45
C LYS A 351 25.84 9.94 -0.32
N GLY A 352 26.40 10.58 0.71
CA GLY A 352 26.15 12.01 0.99
C GLY A 352 24.84 12.30 1.74
N GLU A 353 24.16 11.27 2.24
CA GLU A 353 22.95 11.37 3.05
C GLU A 353 23.29 11.35 4.54
N ASP A 354 23.06 12.47 5.21
CA ASP A 354 23.10 12.58 6.67
C ASP A 354 21.69 12.42 7.25
N ARG A 355 21.58 11.66 8.33
CA ARG A 355 20.34 11.42 9.05
C ARG A 355 20.36 12.06 10.43
N ILE A 356 19.45 13.00 10.67
CA ILE A 356 19.35 13.79 11.89
C ILE A 356 18.06 13.41 12.61
N LEU A 357 18.20 12.49 13.57
CA LEU A 357 17.10 12.02 14.40
C LEU A 357 16.99 12.85 15.66
N VAL A 358 15.80 13.36 15.95
CA VAL A 358 15.41 13.94 17.23
C VAL A 358 14.49 12.95 17.96
N LYS A 359 14.73 12.68 19.24
CA LYS A 359 13.87 11.76 19.99
C LYS A 359 12.51 12.39 20.26
N SER A 360 11.44 11.67 19.99
CA SER A 360 10.09 12.07 20.40
C SER A 360 9.93 12.02 21.92
N PRO A 361 9.05 12.83 22.51
CA PRO A 361 8.83 12.86 23.95
C PRO A 361 8.22 11.52 24.42
N LYS A 362 8.61 11.12 25.63
CA LYS A 362 8.14 9.87 26.26
C LYS A 362 6.82 10.12 27.02
N VAL A 363 5.75 10.30 26.29
CA VAL A 363 4.38 10.44 26.84
C VAL A 363 3.51 9.29 26.38
N ALA A 364 2.41 9.03 27.09
CA ALA A 364 1.49 7.95 26.73
C ALA A 364 0.76 8.23 25.40
N THR A 365 0.31 9.47 25.23
CA THR A 365 -0.34 9.99 24.02
C THR A 365 0.13 11.43 23.78
N TYR A 366 0.17 11.88 22.53
CA TYR A 366 0.77 13.17 22.19
C TYR A 366 -0.13 14.38 22.46
N ASP A 367 -1.39 14.19 22.82
CA ASP A 367 -2.23 15.26 23.37
C ASP A 367 -1.72 15.80 24.71
N LEU A 368 -0.93 15.01 25.44
CA LEU A 368 -0.27 15.43 26.68
C LEU A 368 0.94 16.36 26.45
N GLN A 369 1.51 16.33 25.25
CA GLN A 369 2.60 17.20 24.82
C GLN A 369 2.50 17.51 23.34
N PRO A 370 1.56 18.37 22.91
CA PRO A 370 1.26 18.61 21.49
C PRO A 370 2.40 19.22 20.67
N GLU A 371 3.30 19.96 21.32
CA GLU A 371 4.50 20.48 20.68
C GLU A 371 5.48 19.38 20.29
N MET A 372 5.36 18.19 20.88
CA MET A 372 6.25 17.05 20.65
C MET A 372 7.72 17.49 20.67
N SER A 373 8.50 17.13 19.65
CA SER A 373 9.87 17.60 19.51
C SER A 373 10.06 18.62 18.36
N ALA A 374 8.97 19.22 17.88
CA ALA A 374 9.05 20.18 16.77
C ALA A 374 10.01 21.35 17.00
N PRO A 375 10.10 21.98 18.19
CA PRO A 375 11.07 23.04 18.43
C PRO A 375 12.53 22.59 18.25
N GLN A 376 12.88 21.37 18.68
CA GLN A 376 14.22 20.78 18.53
C GLN A 376 14.49 20.40 17.06
N VAL A 377 13.50 19.81 16.38
CA VAL A 377 13.56 19.50 14.94
C VAL A 377 13.76 20.79 14.14
N CYS A 378 13.01 21.84 14.47
CA CYS A 378 13.17 23.17 13.87
C CYS A 378 14.58 23.74 14.06
N GLY A 379 15.15 23.65 15.28
CA GLY A 379 16.52 24.06 15.54
C GLY A 379 17.52 23.34 14.64
N LYS A 380 17.39 22.00 14.50
CA LYS A 380 18.24 21.22 13.60
C LYS A 380 18.07 21.59 12.14
N LEU A 381 16.83 21.89 11.71
CA LEU A 381 16.55 22.36 10.36
C LEU A 381 17.23 23.72 10.08
N VAL A 382 17.08 24.69 10.98
CA VAL A 382 17.73 26.00 10.86
C VAL A 382 19.25 25.89 10.80
N ASP A 383 19.85 25.06 11.67
CA ASP A 383 21.29 24.77 11.66
C ASP A 383 21.71 24.14 10.31
N ALA A 384 20.95 23.19 9.79
CA ALA A 384 21.22 22.54 8.51
C ALA A 384 21.14 23.52 7.34
N ILE A 385 20.11 24.38 7.30
CA ILE A 385 19.93 25.42 6.27
C ILE A 385 21.14 26.37 6.25
N LYS A 386 21.61 26.82 7.43
CA LYS A 386 22.71 27.79 7.56
C LYS A 386 24.09 27.17 7.47
N SER A 387 24.20 25.83 7.44
CA SER A 387 25.49 25.13 7.55
C SER A 387 26.40 25.20 6.31
N ASP A 388 25.88 25.64 5.17
CA ASP A 388 26.59 25.60 3.87
C ASP A 388 27.00 24.16 3.45
N LYS A 389 26.41 23.13 4.07
CA LYS A 389 26.76 21.72 3.87
C LYS A 389 25.88 21.02 2.84
N TYR A 390 24.57 21.25 2.90
CA TYR A 390 23.59 20.46 2.16
C TYR A 390 23.09 21.16 0.90
N ASP A 391 22.96 20.39 -0.17
CA ASP A 391 22.28 20.80 -1.41
C ASP A 391 20.76 20.61 -1.28
N VAL A 392 20.35 19.54 -0.59
CA VAL A 392 18.93 19.20 -0.36
C VAL A 392 18.70 18.87 1.12
N ILE A 393 17.57 19.32 1.66
CA ILE A 393 17.12 18.97 3.01
C ILE A 393 15.68 18.47 2.92
N VAL A 394 15.42 17.27 3.43
CA VAL A 394 14.06 16.70 3.58
C VAL A 394 13.74 16.65 5.07
N ILE A 395 12.66 17.30 5.45
CA ILE A 395 12.23 17.42 6.86
C ILE A 395 10.76 17.07 7.02
N ASN A 396 10.41 16.39 8.11
CA ASN A 396 9.04 16.09 8.50
C ASN A 396 8.74 16.64 9.89
N PHE A 397 7.65 17.38 10.03
CA PHE A 397 7.03 17.74 11.29
C PHE A 397 5.86 16.82 11.58
N ALA A 398 5.96 16.00 12.62
CA ALA A 398 5.03 14.92 12.95
C ALA A 398 3.71 15.37 13.60
N ASN A 399 3.69 16.59 14.14
CA ASN A 399 2.68 17.03 15.11
C ASN A 399 1.23 16.96 14.60
N PRO A 400 0.85 17.47 13.42
CA PRO A 400 -0.54 17.48 12.99
C PRO A 400 -1.13 16.07 12.90
N ASP A 401 -0.33 15.10 12.44
CA ASP A 401 -0.74 13.69 12.34
C ASP A 401 -0.79 13.01 13.72
N MET A 402 0.31 13.02 14.44
CA MET A 402 0.43 12.26 15.69
C MET A 402 -0.52 12.76 16.78
N VAL A 403 -0.73 14.07 16.86
CA VAL A 403 -1.70 14.65 17.81
C VAL A 403 -3.13 14.50 17.26
N GLY A 404 -3.32 14.62 15.94
CA GLY A 404 -4.61 14.39 15.29
C GLY A 404 -5.19 13.01 15.58
N HIS A 405 -4.37 11.96 15.63
CA HIS A 405 -4.77 10.60 15.98
C HIS A 405 -5.36 10.46 17.39
N THR A 406 -5.12 11.41 18.29
CA THR A 406 -5.73 11.41 19.63
C THR A 406 -7.19 11.87 19.61
N GLY A 407 -7.64 12.56 18.58
CA GLY A 407 -8.98 13.15 18.49
C GLY A 407 -9.21 14.32 19.45
N VAL A 408 -8.17 14.80 20.15
CA VAL A 408 -8.26 15.89 21.11
C VAL A 408 -8.05 17.24 20.38
N GLN A 409 -9.14 17.93 20.05
CA GLN A 409 -9.12 19.13 19.22
C GLN A 409 -8.21 20.24 19.74
N GLU A 410 -8.25 20.54 21.03
CA GLU A 410 -7.42 21.60 21.65
C GLU A 410 -5.92 21.29 21.53
N ALA A 411 -5.55 20.02 21.69
CA ALA A 411 -4.18 19.56 21.53
C ALA A 411 -3.75 19.65 20.05
N ALA A 412 -4.60 19.24 19.11
CA ALA A 412 -4.33 19.33 17.69
C ALA A 412 -4.16 20.78 17.22
N ILE A 413 -4.98 21.72 17.72
CA ILE A 413 -4.81 23.16 17.48
C ILE A 413 -3.42 23.62 17.95
N LYS A 414 -3.02 23.25 19.17
CA LYS A 414 -1.70 23.60 19.71
C LYS A 414 -0.56 23.01 18.90
N ALA A 415 -0.71 21.77 18.42
CA ALA A 415 0.25 21.11 17.55
C ALA A 415 0.44 21.89 16.23
N VAL A 416 -0.65 22.26 15.58
CA VAL A 416 -0.65 23.05 14.34
C VAL A 416 0.00 24.43 14.55
N GLU A 417 -0.34 25.15 15.64
CA GLU A 417 0.27 26.44 15.97
C GLU A 417 1.79 26.33 16.20
N THR A 418 2.22 25.26 16.86
CA THR A 418 3.66 25.01 17.09
C THR A 418 4.41 24.78 15.77
N VAL A 419 3.80 24.06 14.85
CA VAL A 419 4.37 23.83 13.51
C VAL A 419 4.41 25.12 12.71
N ASP A 420 3.37 25.97 12.77
CA ASP A 420 3.35 27.27 12.11
C ASP A 420 4.53 28.17 12.54
N GLU A 421 4.83 28.23 13.85
CA GLU A 421 5.99 28.93 14.36
C GLU A 421 7.31 28.37 13.82
N CYS A 422 7.42 27.03 13.72
CA CYS A 422 8.61 26.38 13.18
C CYS A 422 8.79 26.65 11.68
N VAL A 423 7.72 26.64 10.91
CA VAL A 423 7.73 27.02 9.49
C VAL A 423 8.26 28.44 9.32
N GLY A 424 7.79 29.37 10.15
CA GLY A 424 8.27 30.77 10.12
C GLY A 424 9.78 30.88 10.30
N LYS A 425 10.33 30.25 11.34
CA LYS A 425 11.78 30.25 11.62
C LYS A 425 12.58 29.62 10.48
N ALA A 426 12.08 28.55 9.90
CA ALA A 426 12.75 27.88 8.78
C ALA A 426 12.75 28.76 7.51
N VAL A 427 11.65 29.42 7.21
CA VAL A 427 11.52 30.32 6.04
C VAL A 427 12.43 31.55 6.20
N GLU A 428 12.55 32.12 7.41
CA GLU A 428 13.50 33.21 7.68
C GLU A 428 14.95 32.76 7.45
N ALA A 429 15.34 31.62 8.02
CA ALA A 429 16.69 31.08 7.83
C ALA A 429 17.00 30.77 6.35
N LEU A 430 16.00 30.26 5.62
CA LEU A 430 16.13 29.97 4.19
C LEU A 430 16.39 31.23 3.36
N LYS A 431 15.67 32.32 3.65
CA LYS A 431 15.85 33.61 2.97
C LYS A 431 17.23 34.21 3.19
N GLU A 432 17.81 34.04 4.40
CA GLU A 432 19.16 34.52 4.72
C GLU A 432 20.25 33.90 3.82
N VAL A 433 20.02 32.65 3.33
CA VAL A 433 20.97 31.93 2.48
C VAL A 433 20.53 31.87 1.02
N ASP A 434 19.46 32.58 0.65
CA ASP A 434 18.87 32.60 -0.69
C ASP A 434 18.51 31.18 -1.20
N GLY A 435 18.08 30.30 -0.28
CA GLY A 435 17.60 28.97 -0.59
C GLY A 435 16.14 28.98 -1.08
N GLN A 436 15.65 27.82 -1.51
CA GLN A 436 14.27 27.62 -1.96
C GLN A 436 13.60 26.46 -1.22
N MET A 437 12.27 26.49 -1.08
CA MET A 437 11.54 25.49 -0.30
C MET A 437 10.24 25.11 -0.98
N PHE A 438 9.92 23.83 -0.93
CA PHE A 438 8.60 23.30 -1.23
C PHE A 438 7.97 22.77 0.05
N ILE A 439 6.83 23.32 0.44
CA ILE A 439 6.07 22.89 1.62
C ILE A 439 4.88 22.05 1.15
N CYS A 440 4.70 20.86 1.75
CA CYS A 440 3.57 19.99 1.48
C CYS A 440 3.12 19.26 2.75
N ALA A 441 2.07 18.46 2.63
CA ALA A 441 1.76 17.37 3.55
C ALA A 441 1.67 16.06 2.77
N ASP A 442 1.76 14.95 3.44
CA ASP A 442 1.72 13.61 2.85
C ASP A 442 0.32 12.98 2.85
N HIS A 443 -0.57 13.44 3.72
CA HIS A 443 -2.00 13.14 3.80
C HIS A 443 -2.70 14.13 4.73
N GLY A 444 -4.02 14.04 4.85
CA GLY A 444 -4.80 14.80 5.83
C GLY A 444 -5.05 14.00 7.12
N ASN A 445 -5.20 14.71 8.24
CA ASN A 445 -5.59 14.20 9.55
C ASN A 445 -6.18 15.34 10.41
N ALA A 446 -5.35 16.34 10.77
CA ALA A 446 -5.70 17.40 11.74
C ALA A 446 -6.84 18.34 11.28
N GLU A 447 -7.13 18.38 9.99
CA GLU A 447 -8.20 19.20 9.42
C GLU A 447 -9.60 18.58 9.58
N GLN A 448 -9.70 17.37 10.14
CA GLN A 448 -10.96 16.70 10.42
C GLN A 448 -10.84 15.76 11.63
N LEU A 449 -11.30 16.20 12.79
CA LEU A 449 -11.28 15.46 14.05
C LEU A 449 -12.66 14.97 14.50
N ILE A 450 -13.66 15.14 13.66
CA ILE A 450 -15.02 14.64 13.88
C ILE A 450 -15.55 13.94 12.64
N ASP A 451 -16.35 12.94 12.86
CA ASP A 451 -17.20 12.34 11.83
C ASP A 451 -18.41 13.25 11.62
N TYR A 452 -18.56 13.81 10.43
CA TYR A 452 -19.64 14.77 10.14
C TYR A 452 -21.03 14.16 10.07
N GLU A 453 -21.17 12.84 9.99
CA GLU A 453 -22.45 12.15 9.98
C GLU A 453 -22.90 11.81 11.40
N THR A 454 -21.98 11.35 12.24
CA THR A 454 -22.29 10.86 13.58
C THR A 454 -21.95 11.84 14.69
N GLY A 455 -21.09 12.83 14.42
CA GLY A 455 -20.53 13.75 15.42
C GLY A 455 -19.51 13.08 16.38
N ALA A 456 -19.16 11.82 16.15
CA ALA A 456 -18.16 11.09 16.94
C ALA A 456 -16.74 11.61 16.65
N PRO A 457 -15.77 11.42 17.57
CA PRO A 457 -14.37 11.71 17.29
C PRO A 457 -13.88 10.92 16.07
N TRP A 458 -13.15 11.61 15.19
CA TRP A 458 -12.47 11.02 14.04
C TRP A 458 -10.97 11.04 14.30
N THR A 459 -10.34 9.89 14.33
CA THR A 459 -8.91 9.71 14.65
C THR A 459 -8.12 9.09 13.49
N ALA A 460 -8.79 8.83 12.37
CA ALA A 460 -8.16 8.30 11.16
C ALA A 460 -7.69 9.43 10.23
N HIS A 461 -6.92 9.07 9.21
CA HIS A 461 -6.59 10.00 8.13
C HIS A 461 -7.82 10.39 7.32
N THR A 462 -7.65 11.32 6.38
CA THR A 462 -8.72 11.80 5.51
C THR A 462 -8.35 11.65 4.04
N THR A 463 -9.32 11.83 3.17
CA THR A 463 -9.11 11.96 1.72
C THR A 463 -9.02 13.41 1.26
N ASN A 464 -8.97 14.35 2.19
CA ASN A 464 -8.88 15.78 1.88
C ASN A 464 -7.55 16.11 1.17
N PRO A 465 -7.53 17.14 0.31
CA PRO A 465 -6.31 17.60 -0.32
C PRO A 465 -5.32 18.18 0.69
N VAL A 466 -4.08 18.31 0.27
CA VAL A 466 -2.97 18.86 1.07
C VAL A 466 -2.41 20.13 0.44
N PRO A 467 -1.74 21.01 1.21
CA PRO A 467 -1.12 22.21 0.66
C PRO A 467 0.14 21.87 -0.15
N PHE A 468 0.31 22.55 -1.28
CA PHE A 468 1.55 22.63 -2.05
C PHE A 468 1.92 24.09 -2.20
N ILE A 469 3.04 24.50 -1.57
CA ILE A 469 3.49 25.90 -1.53
C ILE A 469 4.95 25.98 -1.97
N LEU A 470 5.23 26.86 -2.92
CA LEU A 470 6.59 27.12 -3.42
C LEU A 470 7.14 28.41 -2.85
N VAL A 471 8.09 28.34 -1.94
CA VAL A 471 8.64 29.47 -1.20
C VAL A 471 10.02 29.87 -1.70
N ASN A 472 10.21 31.18 -1.92
CA ASN A 472 11.51 31.80 -2.28
C ASN A 472 12.17 31.21 -3.54
N ALA A 473 11.40 30.68 -4.48
CA ALA A 473 11.89 30.25 -5.78
C ALA A 473 11.90 31.40 -6.80
N ASP A 474 12.42 31.14 -8.00
CA ASP A 474 12.41 32.10 -9.10
C ASP A 474 10.96 32.61 -9.34
N PRO A 475 10.70 33.94 -9.27
CA PRO A 475 9.36 34.50 -9.37
C PRO A 475 8.68 34.29 -10.73
N LYS A 476 9.40 33.85 -11.74
CA LYS A 476 8.81 33.43 -13.02
C LYS A 476 7.90 32.20 -12.91
N TYR A 477 8.06 31.40 -11.86
CA TYR A 477 7.30 30.18 -11.68
C TYR A 477 6.01 30.39 -10.89
N THR A 478 4.99 29.66 -11.26
CA THR A 478 3.82 29.34 -10.46
C THR A 478 3.61 27.83 -10.44
N LEU A 479 2.57 27.34 -9.74
CA LEU A 479 2.25 25.92 -9.65
C LEU A 479 1.01 25.58 -10.49
N ARG A 480 1.01 24.43 -11.18
CA ARG A 480 -0.19 23.89 -11.83
C ARG A 480 -1.10 23.19 -10.82
N GLU A 481 -2.38 23.24 -11.07
CA GLU A 481 -3.42 22.51 -10.34
C GLU A 481 -3.38 20.99 -10.60
N ASN A 482 -4.11 20.25 -9.78
CA ASN A 482 -4.32 18.81 -9.92
C ASN A 482 -3.04 17.96 -9.87
N GLY A 483 -2.04 18.41 -9.12
CA GLY A 483 -0.85 17.65 -8.84
C GLY A 483 -1.05 16.60 -7.73
N CYS A 484 -0.11 15.69 -7.62
CA CYS A 484 -0.05 14.68 -6.56
C CYS A 484 1.35 14.60 -5.94
N LEU A 485 1.49 13.78 -4.90
CA LEU A 485 2.77 13.65 -4.17
C LEU A 485 3.93 13.19 -5.07
N ALA A 486 3.67 12.36 -6.08
CA ALA A 486 4.67 11.90 -7.03
C ALA A 486 5.27 13.03 -7.91
N ASP A 487 4.61 14.18 -7.99
CA ASP A 487 5.04 15.33 -8.79
C ASP A 487 6.03 16.24 -8.05
N ILE A 488 6.15 16.08 -6.74
CA ILE A 488 6.95 16.98 -5.88
C ILE A 488 8.44 16.87 -6.21
N VAL A 489 9.02 15.69 -6.20
CA VAL A 489 10.46 15.53 -6.48
C VAL A 489 10.82 15.90 -7.93
N PRO A 490 10.07 15.55 -8.97
CA PRO A 490 10.23 16.15 -10.30
C PRO A 490 10.24 17.67 -10.31
N THR A 491 9.42 18.31 -9.46
CA THR A 491 9.42 19.77 -9.29
C THR A 491 10.72 20.27 -8.68
N LEU A 492 11.22 19.60 -7.62
CA LEU A 492 12.49 19.97 -6.98
C LEU A 492 13.68 19.80 -7.94
N ILE A 493 13.71 18.74 -8.71
CA ILE A 493 14.76 18.49 -9.72
C ILE A 493 14.79 19.62 -10.76
N GLN A 494 13.62 20.04 -11.25
CA GLN A 494 13.55 21.18 -12.17
C GLN A 494 13.97 22.51 -11.52
N LEU A 495 13.59 22.75 -10.24
CA LEU A 495 14.03 23.94 -9.47
C LEU A 495 15.55 23.99 -9.30
N MET A 496 16.19 22.83 -9.21
CA MET A 496 17.67 22.74 -9.12
C MET A 496 18.34 22.82 -10.50
N GLY A 497 17.59 22.96 -11.58
CA GLY A 497 18.12 23.02 -12.94
C GLY A 497 18.69 21.69 -13.43
N MET A 498 18.20 20.56 -12.91
CA MET A 498 18.67 19.21 -13.24
C MET A 498 17.68 18.50 -14.18
N GLU A 499 18.13 17.47 -14.87
CA GLU A 499 17.33 16.67 -15.77
C GLU A 499 16.61 15.55 -14.98
N GLN A 500 15.30 15.39 -15.19
CA GLN A 500 14.50 14.35 -14.53
C GLN A 500 14.86 12.96 -15.08
N PRO A 501 15.17 11.97 -14.21
CA PRO A 501 15.44 10.61 -14.67
C PRO A 501 14.17 9.95 -15.23
N ALA A 502 14.34 9.04 -16.19
CA ALA A 502 13.23 8.41 -16.92
C ALA A 502 12.31 7.58 -16.02
N GLU A 503 12.84 7.03 -14.94
CA GLU A 503 12.08 6.25 -13.95
C GLU A 503 11.10 7.08 -13.14
N MET A 504 11.35 8.38 -13.00
CA MET A 504 10.41 9.31 -12.37
C MET A 504 9.35 9.72 -13.39
N THR A 505 8.14 9.16 -13.24
CA THR A 505 7.00 9.43 -14.14
C THR A 505 6.11 10.58 -13.68
N GLY A 506 6.35 11.11 -12.49
CA GLY A 506 5.71 12.33 -11.99
C GLY A 506 6.02 13.51 -12.89
N LYS A 507 5.16 14.51 -12.89
CA LYS A 507 5.29 15.70 -13.74
C LYS A 507 5.54 16.92 -12.89
N SER A 508 6.57 17.67 -13.18
CA SER A 508 6.82 18.93 -12.47
C SER A 508 5.55 19.80 -12.38
N LEU A 509 5.37 20.41 -11.22
CA LEU A 509 4.28 21.34 -10.94
C LEU A 509 4.57 22.76 -11.43
N LEU A 510 5.81 23.05 -11.84
CA LEU A 510 6.21 24.39 -12.26
C LEU A 510 5.59 24.77 -13.60
N VAL A 511 5.02 25.97 -13.62
CA VAL A 511 4.52 26.65 -14.84
C VAL A 511 5.16 28.02 -14.89
N GLU A 512 5.70 28.41 -16.04
CA GLU A 512 6.17 29.79 -16.27
C GLU A 512 4.95 30.72 -16.45
N LYS A 513 4.99 31.86 -15.74
CA LYS A 513 3.95 32.91 -15.81
C LYS A 513 3.96 33.61 -17.15
#